data_e3c55dbb11e469a340a2bacbef3936a4
#
_entry.id   e3c55dbb11e469a340a2bacbef3936a4
#
_cell.length_a   1.000
_cell.length_b   1.000
_cell.length_c   1.000
_cell.angle_alpha   90.00
_cell.angle_beta   90.00
_cell.angle_gamma   90.00
#
_symmetry.space_group_name_H-M   'P 1'
#
loop_
_entity.id
_entity.type
_entity.pdbx_description
1 polymer ?
#
loop_
_entity_poly.entity_id
_entity_poly.type
_entity_poly.pdbx_seq_one_letter_code
_entity_poly.pdbx_strand_id
1 'polypeptide(L)'
;MGASLAKDKSVKELEDLPGIGPTTAEKLRTNGFDNIEKVAASSPYELSEITGISAENAKKAIDAAREATNIEVQTGTAVLEKRESIGRISTGSKGLDELLGGGVETNGITEMYGRFASGKTQLGFQLAVNAQLPVGKGGLDGSVLFVDTEGTFRPERIKADAEGAGMDPKKVLDNIYVSRATSTEQQILTIERADKLIREKNVKLIIVDSLMALFRSEFIGRGALNERQQKLNAHIHKLQKLSDAYSLAVYITNQVMDNPGMLFGDPTTPVGGNVVAHAATTRLYIRKSKEEKRIIRLVDSPNMPEGETVIKITPEGIKD
;
A
#
# COMPACT_ATOMS: atom_id res chain seq x y z
N MET A 1 1.38 -55.70 -16.86
CA MET A 1 2.27 -54.61 -17.34
C MET A 1 1.90 -53.35 -16.57
N GLY A 2 2.71 -53.05 -15.56
CA GLY A 2 2.45 -51.93 -14.65
C GLY A 2 2.93 -50.64 -15.28
N ALA A 3 2.03 -49.71 -15.51
CA ALA A 3 2.38 -48.29 -15.78
C ALA A 3 2.66 -47.64 -14.42
N SER A 4 3.92 -47.29 -14.19
CA SER A 4 4.36 -46.48 -13.07
C SER A 4 3.73 -45.12 -13.19
N LEU A 5 2.80 -44.78 -12.28
CA LEU A 5 2.34 -43.44 -12.04
C LEU A 5 3.52 -42.59 -11.54
N ALA A 6 4.13 -41.79 -12.40
CA ALA A 6 5.02 -40.74 -11.99
C ALA A 6 4.27 -39.83 -11.04
N LYS A 7 4.72 -39.75 -9.78
CA LYS A 7 4.24 -38.78 -8.80
C LYS A 7 4.50 -37.38 -9.38
N ASP A 8 3.43 -36.69 -9.70
CA ASP A 8 3.43 -35.27 -10.04
C ASP A 8 3.94 -34.52 -8.80
N LYS A 9 5.25 -34.22 -8.77
CA LYS A 9 5.85 -33.39 -7.72
C LYS A 9 5.43 -31.96 -8.02
N SER A 10 4.48 -31.45 -7.28
CA SER A 10 4.14 -30.03 -7.33
C SER A 10 5.40 -29.21 -7.04
N VAL A 11 5.87 -28.45 -8.00
CA VAL A 11 7.00 -27.52 -7.87
C VAL A 11 6.56 -26.39 -6.95
N LYS A 12 7.19 -26.27 -5.78
CA LYS A 12 6.87 -25.24 -4.76
C LYS A 12 8.06 -24.37 -4.41
N GLU A 13 9.26 -24.94 -4.51
CA GLU A 13 10.52 -24.27 -4.17
C GLU A 13 11.48 -24.32 -5.36
N LEU A 14 12.51 -23.49 -5.32
CA LEU A 14 13.52 -23.43 -6.41
C LEU A 14 14.20 -24.80 -6.64
N GLU A 15 14.40 -25.54 -5.56
CA GLU A 15 15.04 -26.86 -5.57
C GLU A 15 14.17 -27.94 -6.23
N ASP A 16 12.88 -27.69 -6.42
CA ASP A 16 11.98 -28.59 -7.16
C ASP A 16 12.10 -28.46 -8.66
N LEU A 17 12.74 -27.38 -9.15
CA LEU A 17 12.93 -27.10 -10.57
C LEU A 17 13.96 -28.06 -11.19
N PRO A 18 13.72 -28.53 -12.42
CA PRO A 18 14.65 -29.42 -13.10
C PRO A 18 16.06 -28.84 -13.23
N GLY A 19 17.06 -29.56 -12.71
CA GLY A 19 18.46 -29.14 -12.77
C GLY A 19 18.87 -28.05 -11.78
N ILE A 20 17.99 -27.65 -10.87
CA ILE A 20 18.28 -26.72 -9.79
C ILE A 20 18.43 -27.49 -8.50
N GLY A 21 19.68 -27.73 -8.10
CA GLY A 21 19.99 -28.29 -6.78
C GLY A 21 20.19 -27.18 -5.72
N PRO A 22 20.40 -27.56 -4.42
CA PRO A 22 20.54 -26.59 -3.33
C PRO A 22 21.59 -25.49 -3.58
N THR A 23 22.74 -25.86 -4.13
CA THR A 23 23.81 -24.90 -4.43
C THR A 23 23.42 -23.91 -5.54
N THR A 24 22.65 -24.37 -6.53
CA THR A 24 22.17 -23.54 -7.64
C THR A 24 21.03 -22.63 -7.15
N ALA A 25 20.14 -23.15 -6.32
CA ALA A 25 19.07 -22.37 -5.70
C ALA A 25 19.63 -21.26 -4.81
N GLU A 26 20.70 -21.52 -4.07
CA GLU A 26 21.37 -20.48 -3.26
C GLU A 26 21.99 -19.38 -4.12
N LYS A 27 22.63 -19.73 -5.27
CA LYS A 27 23.11 -18.75 -6.22
C LYS A 27 21.96 -17.91 -6.79
N LEU A 28 20.83 -18.52 -7.10
CA LEU A 28 19.65 -17.83 -7.58
C LEU A 28 19.14 -16.83 -6.54
N ARG A 29 18.97 -17.25 -5.29
CA ARG A 29 18.52 -16.37 -4.17
C ARG A 29 19.46 -15.19 -3.96
N THR A 30 20.77 -15.44 -4.00
CA THR A 30 21.79 -14.39 -3.83
C THR A 30 21.75 -13.35 -4.95
N ASN A 31 21.31 -13.75 -6.14
CA ASN A 31 21.16 -12.87 -7.31
C ASN A 31 19.72 -12.36 -7.51
N GLY A 32 18.86 -12.47 -6.48
CA GLY A 32 17.53 -11.89 -6.51
C GLY A 32 16.43 -12.79 -7.07
N PHE A 33 16.74 -14.03 -7.45
CA PHE A 33 15.76 -15.05 -7.88
C PHE A 33 15.37 -15.92 -6.68
N ASP A 34 14.58 -15.37 -5.79
CA ASP A 34 14.21 -15.97 -4.50
C ASP A 34 12.92 -16.81 -4.55
N ASN A 35 12.22 -16.82 -5.68
CA ASN A 35 10.99 -17.57 -5.91
C ASN A 35 10.85 -18.09 -7.36
N ILE A 36 9.88 -18.98 -7.55
CA ILE A 36 9.63 -19.65 -8.85
C ILE A 36 9.15 -18.64 -9.90
N GLU A 37 8.37 -17.63 -9.51
CA GLU A 37 7.83 -16.62 -10.43
C GLU A 37 8.94 -15.79 -11.06
N LYS A 38 9.99 -15.46 -10.32
CA LYS A 38 11.14 -14.74 -10.86
C LYS A 38 11.93 -15.61 -11.85
N VAL A 39 12.07 -16.90 -11.57
CA VAL A 39 12.68 -17.84 -12.52
C VAL A 39 11.82 -17.97 -13.79
N ALA A 40 10.51 -18.08 -13.66
CA ALA A 40 9.57 -18.14 -14.78
C ALA A 40 9.64 -16.91 -15.71
N ALA A 41 9.93 -15.75 -15.13
CA ALA A 41 10.06 -14.47 -15.85
C ALA A 41 11.44 -14.23 -16.46
N SER A 42 12.46 -15.04 -16.11
CA SER A 42 13.84 -14.88 -16.57
C SER A 42 14.06 -15.40 -17.99
N SER A 43 15.24 -15.11 -18.54
CA SER A 43 15.70 -15.70 -19.79
C SER A 43 16.67 -16.86 -19.53
N PRO A 44 16.77 -17.85 -20.48
CA PRO A 44 17.73 -18.94 -20.36
C PRO A 44 19.19 -18.45 -20.28
N TYR A 45 19.51 -17.36 -20.96
CA TYR A 45 20.83 -16.75 -20.92
C TYR A 45 21.16 -16.20 -19.53
N GLU A 46 20.27 -15.41 -18.96
CA GLU A 46 20.43 -14.81 -17.63
C GLU A 46 20.57 -15.88 -16.53
N LEU A 47 19.72 -16.90 -16.57
CA LEU A 47 19.78 -18.00 -15.61
C LEU A 47 21.08 -18.81 -15.73
N SER A 48 21.53 -19.05 -16.98
CA SER A 48 22.78 -19.73 -17.26
C SER A 48 24.00 -18.97 -16.76
N GLU A 49 24.03 -17.65 -16.96
CA GLU A 49 25.11 -16.75 -16.53
C GLU A 49 25.25 -16.74 -15.00
N ILE A 50 24.14 -16.62 -14.28
CA ILE A 50 24.10 -16.55 -12.83
C ILE A 50 24.49 -17.89 -12.18
N THR A 51 23.96 -18.98 -12.71
CA THR A 51 24.06 -20.30 -12.06
C THR A 51 25.22 -21.14 -12.56
N GLY A 52 25.65 -20.93 -13.81
CA GLY A 52 26.64 -21.75 -14.51
C GLY A 52 26.03 -23.06 -15.09
N ILE A 53 24.71 -23.24 -15.09
CA ILE A 53 24.06 -24.37 -15.77
C ILE A 53 24.00 -24.14 -17.27
N SER A 54 23.85 -25.21 -18.07
CA SER A 54 23.69 -25.08 -19.53
C SER A 54 22.41 -24.34 -19.90
N ALA A 55 22.39 -23.63 -21.00
CA ALA A 55 21.23 -22.93 -21.53
C ALA A 55 20.02 -23.86 -21.71
N GLU A 56 20.25 -25.13 -22.06
CA GLU A 56 19.20 -26.16 -22.15
C GLU A 56 18.57 -26.47 -20.81
N ASN A 57 19.37 -26.64 -19.76
CA ASN A 57 18.88 -26.88 -18.40
C ASN A 57 18.20 -25.62 -17.84
N ALA A 58 18.74 -24.44 -18.11
CA ALA A 58 18.10 -23.17 -17.75
C ALA A 58 16.70 -23.07 -18.41
N LYS A 59 16.56 -23.42 -19.68
CA LYS A 59 15.27 -23.45 -20.36
C LYS A 59 14.30 -24.44 -19.72
N LYS A 60 14.73 -25.66 -19.40
CA LYS A 60 13.88 -26.67 -18.73
C LYS A 60 13.41 -26.18 -17.37
N ALA A 61 14.28 -25.54 -16.58
CA ALA A 61 13.92 -24.95 -15.30
C ALA A 61 12.88 -23.82 -15.44
N ILE A 62 13.09 -22.95 -16.44
CA ILE A 62 12.15 -21.84 -16.73
C ILE A 62 10.80 -22.37 -17.20
N ASP A 63 10.77 -23.36 -18.11
CA ASP A 63 9.53 -23.93 -18.60
C ASP A 63 8.75 -24.63 -17.46
N ALA A 64 9.44 -25.39 -16.60
CA ALA A 64 8.83 -26.00 -15.41
C ALA A 64 8.34 -24.94 -14.39
N ALA A 65 9.11 -23.85 -14.22
CA ALA A 65 8.69 -22.71 -13.41
C ALA A 65 7.43 -22.04 -13.97
N ARG A 66 7.34 -21.86 -15.29
CA ARG A 66 6.16 -21.31 -15.97
C ARG A 66 4.93 -22.20 -15.84
N GLU A 67 5.11 -23.53 -15.97
CA GLU A 67 4.03 -24.49 -15.74
C GLU A 67 3.55 -24.49 -14.29
N ALA A 68 4.47 -24.35 -13.34
CA ALA A 68 4.15 -24.28 -11.91
C ALA A 68 3.58 -22.91 -11.49
N THR A 69 3.97 -21.85 -12.20
CA THR A 69 3.43 -20.51 -11.98
C THR A 69 2.06 -20.42 -12.63
N ASN A 70 1.04 -20.59 -11.81
CA ASN A 70 -0.35 -20.50 -12.27
C ASN A 70 -0.65 -19.02 -12.57
N ILE A 71 -0.48 -18.59 -13.82
CA ILE A 71 -0.98 -17.30 -14.30
C ILE A 71 -2.51 -17.43 -14.34
N GLU A 72 -3.14 -17.08 -13.24
CA GLU A 72 -4.59 -17.17 -13.08
C GLU A 72 -5.26 -16.10 -13.96
N VAL A 73 -5.65 -16.48 -15.16
CA VAL A 73 -6.50 -15.65 -16.02
C VAL A 73 -7.95 -15.82 -15.55
N GLN A 74 -8.54 -14.75 -15.08
CA GLN A 74 -9.92 -14.77 -14.56
C GLN A 74 -10.87 -14.07 -15.52
N THR A 75 -12.13 -14.47 -15.51
CA THR A 75 -13.19 -13.74 -16.21
C THR A 75 -13.50 -12.42 -15.50
N GLY A 76 -14.02 -11.43 -16.25
CA GLY A 76 -14.46 -10.17 -15.63
C GLY A 76 -15.53 -10.39 -14.55
N THR A 77 -16.38 -11.40 -14.67
CA THR A 77 -17.36 -11.78 -13.64
C THR A 77 -16.69 -12.24 -12.35
N ALA A 78 -15.68 -13.13 -12.44
CA ALA A 78 -14.93 -13.57 -11.27
C ALA A 78 -14.17 -12.42 -10.58
N VAL A 79 -13.66 -11.46 -11.37
CA VAL A 79 -13.04 -10.24 -10.83
C VAL A 79 -14.10 -9.37 -10.13
N LEU A 80 -15.30 -9.25 -10.68
CA LEU A 80 -16.40 -8.49 -10.04
C LEU A 80 -16.78 -9.09 -8.69
N GLU A 81 -16.98 -10.40 -8.62
CA GLU A 81 -17.28 -11.12 -7.36
C GLU A 81 -16.18 -10.91 -6.30
N LYS A 82 -14.91 -10.94 -6.70
CA LYS A 82 -13.79 -10.61 -5.80
C LYS A 82 -13.84 -9.16 -5.33
N ARG A 83 -14.21 -8.22 -6.20
CA ARG A 83 -14.33 -6.82 -5.82
C ARG A 83 -15.51 -6.54 -4.87
N GLU A 84 -16.59 -7.27 -4.96
CA GLU A 84 -17.72 -7.18 -4.02
C GLU A 84 -17.32 -7.59 -2.60
N SER A 85 -16.30 -8.46 -2.45
CA SER A 85 -15.75 -8.89 -1.16
C SER A 85 -14.64 -7.99 -0.61
N ILE A 86 -14.24 -6.93 -1.33
CA ILE A 86 -13.21 -5.99 -0.85
C ILE A 86 -13.70 -5.28 0.41
N GLY A 87 -12.84 -5.29 1.43
CA GLY A 87 -13.09 -4.57 2.68
C GLY A 87 -13.01 -3.06 2.50
N ARG A 88 -13.83 -2.33 3.25
CA ARG A 88 -13.82 -0.86 3.27
C ARG A 88 -13.81 -0.34 4.69
N ILE A 89 -13.03 0.71 4.91
CA ILE A 89 -12.93 1.42 6.19
C ILE A 89 -13.69 2.73 6.05
N SER A 90 -14.74 2.91 6.86
CA SER A 90 -15.48 4.17 6.94
C SER A 90 -14.57 5.33 7.37
N THR A 91 -14.75 6.47 6.75
CA THR A 91 -14.04 7.72 7.08
C THR A 91 -14.65 8.45 8.29
N GLY A 92 -15.81 8.01 8.76
CA GLY A 92 -16.60 8.70 9.78
C GLY A 92 -17.53 9.78 9.22
N SER A 93 -17.42 10.13 7.95
CA SER A 93 -18.34 11.01 7.23
C SER A 93 -19.08 10.22 6.17
N LYS A 94 -20.41 10.26 6.21
CA LYS A 94 -21.26 9.59 5.25
C LYS A 94 -21.05 10.14 3.83
N GLY A 95 -20.94 11.46 3.71
CA GLY A 95 -20.70 12.09 2.42
C GLY A 95 -19.34 11.70 1.81
N LEU A 96 -18.29 11.52 2.62
CA LEU A 96 -17.00 11.06 2.11
C LEU A 96 -17.03 9.56 1.78
N ASP A 97 -17.71 8.76 2.59
CA ASP A 97 -17.88 7.33 2.31
C ASP A 97 -18.68 7.11 0.99
N GLU A 98 -19.74 7.86 0.76
CA GLU A 98 -20.49 7.83 -0.52
C GLU A 98 -19.60 8.23 -1.71
N LEU A 99 -18.79 9.27 -1.56
CA LEU A 99 -17.84 9.71 -2.59
C LEU A 99 -16.80 8.63 -2.93
N LEU A 100 -16.43 7.81 -1.95
CA LEU A 100 -15.47 6.69 -2.09
C LEU A 100 -16.13 5.34 -2.43
N GLY A 101 -17.45 5.31 -2.61
CA GLY A 101 -18.17 4.04 -2.85
C GLY A 101 -18.24 3.11 -1.62
N GLY A 102 -18.21 3.70 -0.41
CA GLY A 102 -18.37 2.99 0.86
C GLY A 102 -17.20 3.13 1.85
N GLY A 103 -16.18 3.92 1.52
CA GLY A 103 -15.01 4.16 2.37
C GLY A 103 -13.68 3.80 1.70
N VAL A 104 -12.60 3.81 2.48
CA VAL A 104 -11.25 3.49 2.00
C VAL A 104 -11.12 1.99 1.75
N GLU A 105 -10.83 1.61 0.50
CA GLU A 105 -10.78 0.22 0.05
C GLU A 105 -9.50 -0.50 0.49
N THR A 106 -9.60 -1.81 0.77
CA THR A 106 -8.45 -2.73 0.79
C THR A 106 -7.99 -3.05 -0.64
N ASN A 107 -6.83 -3.68 -0.77
CA ASN A 107 -6.22 -4.03 -2.07
C ASN A 107 -5.92 -2.80 -2.95
N GLY A 108 -5.65 -1.67 -2.31
CA GLY A 108 -5.32 -0.43 -3.00
C GLY A 108 -4.65 0.60 -2.10
N ILE A 109 -4.08 1.62 -2.74
CA ILE A 109 -3.47 2.77 -2.08
C ILE A 109 -4.37 3.98 -2.25
N THR A 110 -4.81 4.57 -1.14
CA THR A 110 -5.54 5.85 -1.13
C THR A 110 -4.55 6.97 -0.77
N GLU A 111 -4.31 7.88 -1.70
CA GLU A 111 -3.54 9.09 -1.47
C GLU A 111 -4.46 10.25 -1.06
N MET A 112 -4.13 10.93 0.04
CA MET A 112 -4.69 12.23 0.36
C MET A 112 -3.62 13.30 0.33
N TYR A 113 -3.77 14.28 -0.55
CA TYR A 113 -2.84 15.38 -0.66
C TYR A 113 -3.51 16.74 -0.44
N GLY A 114 -2.73 17.70 0.00
CA GLY A 114 -3.22 19.07 0.27
C GLY A 114 -2.21 19.88 1.06
N ARG A 115 -2.50 21.17 1.26
CA ARG A 115 -1.65 22.10 1.99
C ARG A 115 -1.43 21.67 3.44
N PHE A 116 -0.41 22.22 4.08
CA PHE A 116 -0.15 22.04 5.50
C PHE A 116 -1.40 22.35 6.35
N ALA A 117 -1.62 21.55 7.40
CA ALA A 117 -2.75 21.67 8.31
C ALA A 117 -4.14 21.62 7.63
N SER A 118 -4.28 20.98 6.46
CA SER A 118 -5.58 20.78 5.80
C SER A 118 -6.44 19.69 6.42
N GLY A 119 -5.85 18.75 7.19
CA GLY A 119 -6.58 17.67 7.88
C GLY A 119 -6.22 16.26 7.40
N LYS A 120 -5.19 16.08 6.58
CA LYS A 120 -4.75 14.77 6.08
C LYS A 120 -4.46 13.76 7.22
N THR A 121 -3.65 14.17 8.19
CA THR A 121 -3.31 13.40 9.39
C THR A 121 -4.55 13.10 10.23
N GLN A 122 -5.51 14.02 10.32
CA GLN A 122 -6.76 13.83 11.08
C GLN A 122 -7.61 12.71 10.47
N LEU A 123 -7.70 12.64 9.15
CA LEU A 123 -8.36 11.51 8.49
C LEU A 123 -7.58 10.21 8.75
N GLY A 124 -6.25 10.23 8.71
CA GLY A 124 -5.42 9.08 9.06
C GLY A 124 -5.72 8.56 10.48
N PHE A 125 -5.88 9.44 11.47
CA PHE A 125 -6.25 9.06 12.83
C PHE A 125 -7.66 8.46 12.89
N GLN A 126 -8.64 9.08 12.23
CA GLN A 126 -9.99 8.54 12.16
C GLN A 126 -10.01 7.13 11.52
N LEU A 127 -9.27 6.94 10.42
CA LEU A 127 -9.15 5.63 9.77
C LEU A 127 -8.46 4.61 10.69
N ALA A 128 -7.47 5.02 11.49
CA ALA A 128 -6.79 4.14 12.45
C ALA A 128 -7.74 3.64 13.56
N VAL A 129 -8.71 4.46 13.96
CA VAL A 129 -9.76 4.06 14.88
C VAL A 129 -10.78 3.17 14.17
N ASN A 130 -11.29 3.61 13.02
CA ASN A 130 -12.39 2.94 12.32
C ASN A 130 -11.99 1.58 11.74
N ALA A 131 -10.72 1.37 11.35
CA ALA A 131 -10.23 0.06 10.90
C ALA A 131 -10.46 -1.06 11.92
N GLN A 132 -10.51 -0.71 13.21
CA GLN A 132 -10.70 -1.64 14.32
C GLN A 132 -12.19 -1.91 14.64
N LEU A 133 -13.11 -1.17 14.04
CA LEU A 133 -14.54 -1.47 14.15
C LEU A 133 -14.84 -2.85 13.52
N PRO A 134 -15.88 -3.54 14.00
CA PRO A 134 -16.33 -4.79 13.38
C PRO A 134 -16.66 -4.62 11.90
N VAL A 135 -16.43 -5.67 11.12
CA VAL A 135 -16.93 -5.78 9.74
C VAL A 135 -18.45 -5.57 9.76
N GLY A 136 -18.97 -4.75 8.88
CA GLY A 136 -20.41 -4.37 8.87
C GLY A 136 -20.74 -3.14 9.74
N LYS A 137 -19.79 -2.63 10.55
CA LYS A 137 -19.90 -1.34 11.25
C LYS A 137 -18.93 -0.30 10.70
N GLY A 138 -18.44 -0.50 9.48
CA GLY A 138 -17.50 0.41 8.82
C GLY A 138 -16.03 0.16 9.15
N GLY A 139 -15.69 -1.01 9.71
CA GLY A 139 -14.32 -1.42 10.01
C GLY A 139 -13.94 -2.75 9.39
N LEU A 140 -12.76 -3.25 9.73
CA LEU A 140 -12.19 -4.51 9.26
C LEU A 140 -11.77 -5.44 10.41
N ASP A 141 -12.15 -5.11 11.64
CA ASP A 141 -11.76 -5.85 12.86
C ASP A 141 -10.24 -6.13 12.91
N GLY A 142 -9.44 -5.14 12.54
CA GLY A 142 -8.00 -5.28 12.38
C GLY A 142 -7.19 -4.19 13.04
N SER A 143 -5.90 -4.48 13.28
CA SER A 143 -4.96 -3.51 13.82
C SER A 143 -4.38 -2.61 12.72
N VAL A 144 -3.57 -1.63 13.13
CA VAL A 144 -3.02 -0.59 12.26
C VAL A 144 -1.50 -0.50 12.42
N LEU A 145 -0.79 -0.40 11.30
CA LEU A 145 0.60 0.06 11.27
C LEU A 145 0.63 1.54 10.86
N PHE A 146 1.11 2.40 11.75
CA PHE A 146 1.25 3.82 11.51
C PHE A 146 2.74 4.19 11.36
N VAL A 147 3.16 4.57 10.18
CA VAL A 147 4.51 5.05 9.88
C VAL A 147 4.50 6.58 9.95
N ASP A 148 5.03 7.11 11.05
CA ASP A 148 5.11 8.53 11.33
C ASP A 148 6.46 9.10 10.89
N THR A 149 6.49 9.86 9.81
CA THR A 149 7.72 10.49 9.28
C THR A 149 7.89 11.95 9.72
N GLU A 150 6.80 12.59 10.18
CA GLU A 150 6.81 14.01 10.58
C GLU A 150 6.81 14.22 12.10
N GLY A 151 6.63 13.15 12.92
CA GLY A 151 6.52 13.27 14.38
C GLY A 151 5.18 13.84 14.83
N THR A 152 4.13 13.54 14.06
CA THR A 152 2.81 14.11 14.25
C THR A 152 1.80 13.17 14.91
N PHE A 153 2.18 11.93 15.19
CA PHE A 153 1.30 10.99 15.89
C PHE A 153 0.94 11.53 17.29
N ARG A 154 -0.36 11.56 17.58
CA ARG A 154 -0.89 12.08 18.84
C ARG A 154 -1.87 11.07 19.46
N PRO A 155 -1.42 10.29 20.46
CA PRO A 155 -2.27 9.33 21.18
C PRO A 155 -3.52 9.98 21.78
N GLU A 156 -3.42 11.25 22.22
CA GLU A 156 -4.52 12.00 22.78
C GLU A 156 -5.65 12.21 21.77
N ARG A 157 -5.28 12.39 20.49
CA ARG A 157 -6.25 12.52 19.41
C ARG A 157 -6.92 11.19 19.11
N ILE A 158 -6.15 10.11 19.02
CA ILE A 158 -6.68 8.74 18.89
C ILE A 158 -7.67 8.42 20.00
N LYS A 159 -7.33 8.81 21.25
CA LYS A 159 -8.23 8.63 22.38
C LYS A 159 -9.56 9.34 22.17
N ALA A 160 -9.56 10.61 21.78
CA ALA A 160 -10.77 11.39 21.56
C ALA A 160 -11.61 10.82 20.39
N ASP A 161 -10.96 10.41 19.29
CA ASP A 161 -11.65 9.80 18.16
C ASP A 161 -12.25 8.42 18.52
N ALA A 162 -11.58 7.63 19.37
CA ALA A 162 -12.09 6.36 19.89
C ALA A 162 -13.31 6.55 20.79
N GLU A 163 -13.27 7.53 21.71
CA GLU A 163 -14.41 7.91 22.54
C GLU A 163 -15.60 8.36 21.68
N GLY A 164 -15.35 9.18 20.65
CA GLY A 164 -16.36 9.62 19.68
C GLY A 164 -16.97 8.49 18.85
N ALA A 165 -16.21 7.40 18.64
CA ALA A 165 -16.70 6.17 18.00
C ALA A 165 -17.34 5.17 18.96
N GLY A 166 -17.40 5.47 20.28
CA GLY A 166 -17.93 4.57 21.30
C GLY A 166 -17.05 3.36 21.60
N MET A 167 -15.74 3.45 21.31
CA MET A 167 -14.75 2.40 21.53
C MET A 167 -13.93 2.67 22.81
N ASP A 168 -13.37 1.62 23.40
CA ASP A 168 -12.40 1.72 24.48
C ASP A 168 -11.06 2.30 23.97
N PRO A 169 -10.67 3.52 24.38
CA PRO A 169 -9.47 4.17 23.87
C PRO A 169 -8.19 3.39 24.12
N LYS A 170 -8.11 2.68 25.26
CA LYS A 170 -6.94 1.87 25.58
C LYS A 170 -6.79 0.71 24.61
N LYS A 171 -7.87 -0.02 24.34
CA LYS A 171 -7.85 -1.12 23.36
C LYS A 171 -7.52 -0.63 21.97
N VAL A 172 -8.05 0.52 21.57
CA VAL A 172 -7.76 1.14 20.28
C VAL A 172 -6.27 1.48 20.19
N LEU A 173 -5.68 2.11 21.20
CA LEU A 173 -4.26 2.45 21.22
C LEU A 173 -3.36 1.21 21.23
N ASP A 174 -3.72 0.17 21.97
CA ASP A 174 -2.96 -1.10 22.05
C ASP A 174 -2.92 -1.85 20.68
N ASN A 175 -3.83 -1.53 19.77
CA ASN A 175 -3.91 -2.09 18.41
C ASN A 175 -3.33 -1.17 17.31
N ILE A 176 -2.70 -0.06 17.66
CA ILE A 176 -1.99 0.81 16.72
C ILE A 176 -0.48 0.68 16.96
N TYR A 177 0.21 0.09 15.98
CA TYR A 177 1.66 -0.09 16.01
C TYR A 177 2.32 1.09 15.31
N VAL A 178 3.01 1.93 16.06
CA VAL A 178 3.62 3.17 15.55
C VAL A 178 5.11 2.95 15.29
N SER A 179 5.54 3.25 14.07
CA SER A 179 6.95 3.33 13.71
C SER A 179 7.33 4.78 13.43
N ARG A 180 8.15 5.38 14.31
CA ARG A 180 8.72 6.70 14.05
C ARG A 180 9.92 6.56 13.12
N ALA A 181 9.77 6.97 11.85
CA ALA A 181 10.84 7.00 10.88
C ALA A 181 11.48 8.40 10.82
N THR A 182 12.79 8.48 10.97
CA THR A 182 13.55 9.72 10.91
C THR A 182 14.47 9.80 9.69
N SER A 183 14.51 8.73 8.88
CA SER A 183 15.19 8.69 7.59
C SER A 183 14.39 7.89 6.57
N THR A 184 14.66 8.14 5.29
CA THR A 184 14.07 7.39 4.18
C THR A 184 14.33 5.90 4.30
N GLU A 185 15.55 5.52 4.71
CA GLU A 185 15.90 4.11 4.89
C GLU A 185 15.09 3.45 6.02
N GLN A 186 14.82 4.15 7.13
CA GLN A 186 13.97 3.62 8.19
C GLN A 186 12.52 3.47 7.72
N GLN A 187 12.00 4.44 6.96
CA GLN A 187 10.67 4.35 6.37
C GLN A 187 10.55 3.12 5.47
N ILE A 188 11.51 2.93 4.55
CA ILE A 188 11.55 1.78 3.63
C ILE A 188 11.64 0.47 4.42
N LEU A 189 12.60 0.37 5.35
CA LEU A 189 12.85 -0.84 6.14
C LEU A 189 11.64 -1.24 7.00
N THR A 190 10.90 -0.26 7.53
CA THR A 190 9.65 -0.53 8.27
C THR A 190 8.65 -1.29 7.41
N ILE A 191 8.47 -0.88 6.16
CA ILE A 191 7.52 -1.51 5.23
C ILE A 191 8.07 -2.84 4.69
N GLU A 192 9.36 -2.94 4.43
CA GLU A 192 9.98 -4.21 4.01
C GLU A 192 9.81 -5.33 5.04
N ARG A 193 9.83 -4.97 6.34
CA ARG A 193 9.71 -5.91 7.46
C ARG A 193 8.29 -6.05 8.01
N ALA A 194 7.32 -5.39 7.41
CA ALA A 194 5.94 -5.38 7.92
C ALA A 194 5.23 -6.75 7.85
N ASP A 195 5.66 -7.65 6.96
CA ASP A 195 5.02 -8.97 6.74
C ASP A 195 4.77 -9.75 8.04
N LYS A 196 5.76 -9.78 8.95
CA LYS A 196 5.62 -10.48 10.24
C LYS A 196 4.56 -9.83 11.11
N LEU A 197 4.62 -8.50 11.26
CA LEU A 197 3.66 -7.74 12.07
C LEU A 197 2.24 -7.91 11.53
N ILE A 198 2.08 -7.82 10.19
CA ILE A 198 0.78 -7.96 9.52
C ILE A 198 0.13 -9.30 9.89
N ARG A 199 0.89 -10.40 9.79
CA ARG A 199 0.36 -11.73 10.12
C ARG A 199 0.08 -11.92 11.60
N GLU A 200 1.01 -11.51 12.48
CA GLU A 200 0.90 -11.76 13.92
C GLU A 200 -0.16 -10.87 14.59
N LYS A 201 -0.41 -9.70 14.04
CA LYS A 201 -1.28 -8.69 14.66
C LYS A 201 -2.53 -8.36 13.85
N ASN A 202 -2.82 -9.12 12.80
CA ASN A 202 -3.97 -8.90 11.93
C ASN A 202 -4.07 -7.43 11.46
N VAL A 203 -2.95 -6.87 10.92
CA VAL A 203 -2.95 -5.50 10.41
C VAL A 203 -3.84 -5.42 9.16
N LYS A 204 -4.80 -4.51 9.17
CA LYS A 204 -5.74 -4.25 8.07
C LYS A 204 -5.61 -2.86 7.49
N LEU A 205 -4.81 -2.00 8.10
CA LEU A 205 -4.52 -0.67 7.59
C LEU A 205 -3.05 -0.31 7.81
N ILE A 206 -2.39 0.13 6.76
CA ILE A 206 -1.08 0.79 6.85
C ILE A 206 -1.28 2.28 6.55
N ILE A 207 -0.78 3.13 7.44
CA ILE A 207 -0.77 4.58 7.25
C ILE A 207 0.68 5.04 7.12
N VAL A 208 0.98 5.86 6.10
CA VAL A 208 2.28 6.53 5.95
C VAL A 208 2.06 8.04 5.96
N ASP A 209 2.38 8.68 7.04
CA ASP A 209 2.17 10.13 7.24
C ASP A 209 3.50 10.86 7.53
N SER A 210 4.08 11.50 6.52
CA SER A 210 3.71 11.56 5.12
C SER A 210 4.69 10.76 4.25
N LEU A 211 4.21 10.28 3.11
CA LEU A 211 5.03 9.47 2.20
C LEU A 211 6.32 10.20 1.75
N MET A 212 6.21 11.49 1.40
CA MET A 212 7.25 12.23 0.71
C MET A 212 8.14 13.09 1.60
N ALA A 213 7.86 13.26 2.91
CA ALA A 213 8.60 14.18 3.77
C ALA A 213 10.12 13.86 3.77
N LEU A 214 10.48 12.63 4.07
CA LEU A 214 11.87 12.19 4.15
C LEU A 214 12.54 12.13 2.78
N PHE A 215 11.84 11.62 1.76
CA PHE A 215 12.34 11.61 0.38
C PHE A 215 12.70 13.01 -0.14
N ARG A 216 12.00 14.05 0.31
CA ARG A 216 12.31 15.42 -0.07
C ARG A 216 13.48 16.01 0.69
N SER A 217 13.61 15.71 1.98
CA SER A 217 14.64 16.27 2.83
C SER A 217 16.02 15.65 2.57
N GLU A 218 16.09 14.39 2.17
CA GLU A 218 17.34 13.67 1.98
C GLU A 218 17.85 13.71 0.54
N PHE A 219 16.96 13.67 -0.45
CA PHE A 219 17.33 13.68 -1.88
C PHE A 219 17.20 15.09 -2.46
N ILE A 220 18.20 15.92 -2.24
CA ILE A 220 18.23 17.33 -2.64
C ILE A 220 18.95 17.50 -3.98
N GLY A 221 18.38 18.35 -4.86
CA GLY A 221 18.99 18.71 -6.13
C GLY A 221 18.66 17.75 -7.27
N ARG A 222 18.99 18.21 -8.51
CA ARG A 222 18.64 17.49 -9.75
C ARG A 222 19.39 16.16 -9.89
N GLY A 223 20.61 16.05 -9.37
CA GLY A 223 21.43 14.84 -9.45
C GLY A 223 20.84 13.67 -8.65
N ALA A 224 20.15 13.93 -7.55
CA ALA A 224 19.54 12.90 -6.72
C ALA A 224 18.11 12.49 -7.19
N LEU A 225 17.58 13.12 -8.24
CA LEU A 225 16.20 12.90 -8.67
C LEU A 225 15.95 11.45 -9.10
N ASN A 226 16.84 10.87 -9.88
CA ASN A 226 16.67 9.49 -10.38
C ASN A 226 16.69 8.48 -9.23
N GLU A 227 17.66 8.59 -8.32
CA GLU A 227 17.74 7.71 -7.15
C GLU A 227 16.50 7.82 -6.27
N ARG A 228 16.07 9.04 -5.98
CA ARG A 228 14.82 9.29 -5.24
C ARG A 228 13.63 8.62 -5.90
N GLN A 229 13.48 8.75 -7.21
CA GLN A 229 12.36 8.17 -7.98
C GLN A 229 12.39 6.64 -7.95
N GLN A 230 13.58 6.04 -8.11
CA GLN A 230 13.73 4.58 -8.05
C GLN A 230 13.39 4.03 -6.66
N LYS A 231 13.93 4.62 -5.59
CA LYS A 231 13.63 4.22 -4.21
C LYS A 231 12.16 4.41 -3.87
N LEU A 232 11.57 5.54 -4.26
CA LEU A 232 10.15 5.83 -4.05
C LEU A 232 9.26 4.82 -4.77
N ASN A 233 9.56 4.53 -6.04
CA ASN A 233 8.80 3.56 -6.82
C ASN A 233 8.86 2.16 -6.20
N ALA A 234 10.04 1.70 -5.78
CA ALA A 234 10.21 0.42 -5.10
C ALA A 234 9.42 0.36 -3.78
N HIS A 235 9.46 1.46 -3.00
CA HIS A 235 8.74 1.57 -1.73
C HIS A 235 7.22 1.51 -1.92
N ILE A 236 6.67 2.27 -2.88
CA ILE A 236 5.24 2.24 -3.19
C ILE A 236 4.81 0.87 -3.72
N HIS A 237 5.64 0.25 -4.57
CA HIS A 237 5.36 -1.08 -5.08
C HIS A 237 5.33 -2.15 -3.96
N LYS A 238 6.21 -2.03 -2.94
CA LYS A 238 6.14 -2.90 -1.76
C LYS A 238 4.85 -2.67 -0.97
N LEU A 239 4.40 -1.42 -0.79
CA LEU A 239 3.10 -1.11 -0.16
C LEU A 239 1.94 -1.75 -0.93
N GLN A 240 1.93 -1.65 -2.27
CA GLN A 240 0.92 -2.28 -3.11
C GLN A 240 0.93 -3.81 -2.95
N LYS A 241 2.11 -4.44 -3.00
CA LYS A 241 2.23 -5.89 -2.77
C LYS A 241 1.70 -6.34 -1.43
N LEU A 242 1.94 -5.58 -0.35
CA LEU A 242 1.39 -5.88 0.97
C LEU A 242 -0.13 -5.74 0.99
N SER A 243 -0.65 -4.68 0.36
CA SER A 243 -2.09 -4.44 0.23
C SER A 243 -2.80 -5.61 -0.44
N ASP A 244 -2.27 -6.09 -1.56
CA ASP A 244 -2.83 -7.20 -2.33
C ASP A 244 -2.69 -8.54 -1.59
N ALA A 245 -1.49 -8.84 -1.06
CA ALA A 245 -1.20 -10.13 -0.44
C ALA A 245 -1.99 -10.37 0.86
N TYR A 246 -2.29 -9.32 1.61
CA TYR A 246 -2.94 -9.41 2.93
C TYR A 246 -4.34 -8.81 2.95
N SER A 247 -4.87 -8.36 1.80
CA SER A 247 -6.16 -7.68 1.70
C SER A 247 -6.32 -6.60 2.76
N LEU A 248 -5.33 -5.70 2.83
CA LEU A 248 -5.33 -4.55 3.73
C LEU A 248 -5.44 -3.23 2.94
N ALA A 249 -5.86 -2.17 3.61
CA ALA A 249 -5.89 -0.83 3.05
C ALA A 249 -4.55 -0.12 3.28
N VAL A 250 -4.12 0.70 2.33
CA VAL A 250 -2.99 1.61 2.49
C VAL A 250 -3.47 3.03 2.33
N TYR A 251 -3.22 3.87 3.34
CA TYR A 251 -3.51 5.30 3.32
C TYR A 251 -2.19 6.07 3.39
N ILE A 252 -1.95 6.93 2.41
CA ILE A 252 -0.76 7.78 2.37
C ILE A 252 -1.16 9.24 2.37
N THR A 253 -0.45 10.05 3.14
CA THR A 253 -0.59 11.51 3.05
C THR A 253 0.53 12.10 2.22
N ASN A 254 0.23 13.17 1.51
CA ASN A 254 1.18 13.87 0.67
C ASN A 254 0.98 15.39 0.75
N GLN A 255 2.08 16.11 0.60
CA GLN A 255 2.07 17.57 0.56
C GLN A 255 1.89 18.06 -0.89
N VAL A 256 1.54 19.32 -1.02
CA VAL A 256 1.50 20.03 -2.31
C VAL A 256 2.59 21.09 -2.38
N MET A 257 2.97 21.44 -3.59
CA MET A 257 3.79 22.61 -3.89
C MET A 257 3.03 23.49 -4.86
N ASP A 258 3.25 24.78 -4.74
CA ASP A 258 2.67 25.75 -5.66
C ASP A 258 3.42 25.69 -7.00
N ASN A 259 2.68 25.68 -8.11
CA ASN A 259 3.21 25.82 -9.46
C ASN A 259 3.01 27.27 -9.91
N PRO A 260 4.04 28.13 -9.81
CA PRO A 260 3.91 29.54 -10.11
C PRO A 260 3.63 29.86 -11.60
N GLY A 261 3.75 28.87 -12.48
CA GLY A 261 3.41 29.02 -13.90
C GLY A 261 1.92 28.87 -14.22
N MET A 262 1.09 28.51 -13.24
CA MET A 262 -0.34 28.33 -13.44
C MET A 262 -1.10 29.62 -13.13
N LEU A 263 -1.58 30.30 -14.17
CA LEU A 263 -2.25 31.63 -14.06
C LEU A 263 -3.75 31.50 -13.70
N PHE A 264 -4.36 30.32 -13.92
CA PHE A 264 -5.78 30.08 -13.66
C PHE A 264 -5.98 28.72 -13.03
N GLY A 265 -6.96 28.61 -12.10
CA GLY A 265 -7.24 27.37 -11.37
C GLY A 265 -6.45 27.23 -10.07
N ASP A 266 -6.42 26.02 -9.50
CA ASP A 266 -5.64 25.72 -8.30
C ASP A 266 -4.17 25.43 -8.68
N PRO A 267 -3.20 26.29 -8.31
CA PRO A 267 -1.81 26.13 -8.69
C PRO A 267 -1.10 24.99 -7.92
N THR A 268 -1.79 24.30 -7.04
CA THR A 268 -1.17 23.27 -6.20
C THR A 268 -1.03 21.93 -6.93
N THR A 269 0.17 21.37 -6.89
CA THR A 269 0.47 20.03 -7.41
C THR A 269 1.01 19.14 -6.31
N PRO A 270 0.60 17.84 -6.25
CA PRO A 270 1.14 16.92 -5.25
C PRO A 270 2.63 16.67 -5.49
N VAL A 271 3.35 16.50 -4.40
CA VAL A 271 4.78 16.16 -4.40
C VAL A 271 4.95 14.69 -4.82
N GLY A 272 6.08 14.38 -5.49
CA GLY A 272 6.37 13.01 -5.95
C GLY A 272 6.03 12.77 -7.42
N GLY A 273 5.29 13.71 -8.04
CA GLY A 273 5.00 13.67 -9.48
C GLY A 273 4.24 12.42 -9.89
N ASN A 274 4.51 11.95 -11.11
CA ASN A 274 3.79 10.84 -11.73
C ASN A 274 3.95 9.50 -11.00
N VAL A 275 5.06 9.29 -10.26
CA VAL A 275 5.29 8.02 -9.55
C VAL A 275 4.20 7.74 -8.52
N VAL A 276 3.90 8.72 -7.67
CA VAL A 276 2.81 8.58 -6.68
C VAL A 276 1.45 8.59 -7.37
N ALA A 277 1.27 9.48 -8.36
CA ALA A 277 0.01 9.64 -9.07
C ALA A 277 -0.47 8.36 -9.77
N HIS A 278 0.45 7.61 -10.39
CA HIS A 278 0.10 6.38 -11.11
C HIS A 278 0.01 5.14 -10.21
N ALA A 279 0.62 5.20 -9.03
CA ALA A 279 0.59 4.07 -8.11
C ALA A 279 -0.61 4.12 -7.13
N ALA A 280 -1.15 5.29 -6.85
CA ALA A 280 -2.34 5.42 -6.01
C ALA A 280 -3.59 4.97 -6.76
N THR A 281 -4.37 4.07 -6.15
CA THR A 281 -5.65 3.60 -6.69
C THR A 281 -6.72 4.69 -6.60
N THR A 282 -6.74 5.41 -5.49
CA THR A 282 -7.70 6.51 -5.23
C THR A 282 -6.94 7.75 -4.79
N ARG A 283 -7.29 8.89 -5.35
CA ARG A 283 -6.62 10.17 -5.06
C ARG A 283 -7.59 11.22 -4.60
N LEU A 284 -7.33 11.77 -3.42
CA LEU A 284 -8.16 12.75 -2.75
C LEU A 284 -7.38 14.05 -2.55
N TYR A 285 -7.95 15.16 -2.96
CA TYR A 285 -7.46 16.51 -2.66
C TYR A 285 -8.25 17.10 -1.52
N ILE A 286 -7.57 17.58 -0.45
CA ILE A 286 -8.20 18.23 0.68
C ILE A 286 -7.74 19.68 0.82
N ARG A 287 -8.72 20.59 1.02
CA ARG A 287 -8.46 22.01 1.27
C ARG A 287 -9.30 22.52 2.44
N LYS A 288 -8.77 23.54 3.11
CA LYS A 288 -9.53 24.25 4.16
C LYS A 288 -10.67 25.03 3.54
N SER A 289 -11.77 25.10 4.25
CA SER A 289 -12.90 25.96 3.99
C SER A 289 -13.14 26.87 5.18
N LYS A 290 -14.28 27.52 5.26
CA LYS A 290 -14.66 28.37 6.39
C LYS A 290 -14.82 27.52 7.65
N GLU A 291 -14.46 28.08 8.80
CA GLU A 291 -14.56 27.44 10.11
C GLU A 291 -13.77 26.13 10.17
N GLU A 292 -14.36 25.07 10.73
CA GLU A 292 -13.76 23.74 10.88
C GLU A 292 -13.99 22.83 9.64
N LYS A 293 -14.61 23.36 8.60
CA LYS A 293 -14.96 22.62 7.39
C LYS A 293 -13.74 22.37 6.51
N ARG A 294 -13.74 21.23 5.87
CA ARG A 294 -12.78 20.84 4.82
C ARG A 294 -13.55 20.39 3.60
N ILE A 295 -13.09 20.80 2.45
CA ILE A 295 -13.59 20.29 1.17
C ILE A 295 -12.64 19.21 0.71
N ILE A 296 -13.18 18.03 0.41
CA ILE A 296 -12.45 16.91 -0.15
C ILE A 296 -12.98 16.67 -1.55
N ARG A 297 -12.07 16.61 -2.51
CA ARG A 297 -12.36 16.27 -3.90
C ARG A 297 -11.76 14.91 -4.23
N LEU A 298 -12.56 14.03 -4.80
CA LEU A 298 -12.08 12.83 -5.47
C LEU A 298 -11.55 13.26 -6.84
N VAL A 299 -10.23 13.11 -7.02
CA VAL A 299 -9.51 13.58 -8.22
C VAL A 299 -9.28 12.44 -9.20
N ASP A 300 -9.10 11.23 -8.66
CA ASP A 300 -8.87 10.04 -9.48
C ASP A 300 -9.37 8.79 -8.74
N SER A 301 -10.08 7.94 -9.47
CA SER A 301 -10.56 6.64 -9.01
C SER A 301 -10.89 5.77 -10.23
N PRO A 302 -10.60 4.46 -10.19
CA PRO A 302 -10.88 3.57 -11.31
C PRO A 302 -12.39 3.27 -11.50
N ASN A 303 -13.23 3.56 -10.50
CA ASN A 303 -14.64 3.14 -10.50
C ASN A 303 -15.62 4.21 -10.02
N MET A 304 -15.15 5.31 -9.42
CA MET A 304 -16.01 6.39 -8.94
C MET A 304 -15.79 7.65 -9.78
N PRO A 305 -16.85 8.40 -10.09
CA PRO A 305 -16.72 9.68 -10.80
C PRO A 305 -16.07 10.74 -9.91
N GLU A 306 -15.42 11.73 -10.51
CA GLU A 306 -14.96 12.91 -9.79
C GLU A 306 -16.12 13.57 -9.05
N GLY A 307 -15.86 14.08 -7.85
CA GLY A 307 -16.85 14.74 -7.02
C GLY A 307 -16.22 15.44 -5.83
N GLU A 308 -17.01 16.20 -5.11
CA GLU A 308 -16.58 16.89 -3.88
C GLU A 308 -17.57 16.64 -2.74
N THR A 309 -17.04 16.58 -1.54
CA THR A 309 -17.83 16.56 -0.30
C THR A 309 -17.22 17.49 0.74
N VAL A 310 -18.01 17.82 1.76
CA VAL A 310 -17.57 18.67 2.87
C VAL A 310 -17.60 17.86 4.14
N ILE A 311 -16.48 17.86 4.86
CA ILE A 311 -16.38 17.26 6.19
C ILE A 311 -16.06 18.33 7.24
N LYS A 312 -16.33 18.00 8.50
CA LYS A 312 -15.88 18.76 9.69
C LYS A 312 -14.88 17.93 10.48
N ILE A 313 -13.84 18.59 10.97
CA ILE A 313 -12.91 18.00 11.94
C ILE A 313 -13.32 18.51 13.30
N THR A 314 -13.92 17.64 14.10
CA THR A 314 -14.42 17.95 15.44
C THR A 314 -13.50 17.36 16.51
N PRO A 315 -13.63 17.72 17.79
CA PRO A 315 -12.93 17.07 18.89
C PRO A 315 -13.17 15.55 18.95
N GLU A 316 -14.33 15.07 18.50
CA GLU A 316 -14.76 13.67 18.55
C GLU A 316 -14.55 12.90 17.23
N GLY A 317 -13.77 13.42 16.33
CA GLY A 317 -13.49 12.81 15.05
C GLY A 317 -14.01 13.58 13.83
N ILE A 318 -14.06 12.88 12.70
CA ILE A 318 -14.56 13.41 11.44
C ILE A 318 -16.07 13.21 11.37
N LYS A 319 -16.78 14.25 10.93
CA LYS A 319 -18.25 14.30 10.77
C LYS A 319 -18.62 14.97 9.44
N ASP A 320 -19.89 14.87 9.03
CA ASP A 320 -20.44 15.61 7.90
C ASP A 320 -20.61 17.11 8.19
#